data_1b296cedc37a2a6ab2764e2191ade782
#
_entry.id   1b296cedc37a2a6ab2764e2191ade782
#
_cell.length_a   1.000
_cell.length_b   1.000
_cell.length_c   1.000
_cell.angle_alpha   90.00
_cell.angle_beta   90.00
_cell.angle_gamma   90.00
#
_symmetry.space_group_name_H-M   'P 1'
#
loop_
_entity.id
_entity.type
_entity.pdbx_description
1 polymer ?
#
loop_
_entity_poly.entity_id
_entity_poly.type
_entity_poly.pdbx_seq_one_letter_code
_entity_poly.pdbx_strand_id
1 'polypeptide(L)'
;DDPEAVLSWTNGAAYDWISITRNGLPLTTIAGDQLTYTDPMPVSGAMQYSVTGNVLGVNSPEATCDLTIPRPFIRCDADLGGNITISDAINVLSYLFASFATTCTDAMDCNDSGAINIADPVMLLNFLFGTGPLPSAPYPNAGQDPTADNLDCN
;
A
#
# COMPACT_ATOMS: atom_id res chain seq x y z
N ASP A 1 -4.99 6.27 -10.89
CA ASP A 1 -3.57 6.64 -11.10
C ASP A 1 -2.74 5.68 -10.26
N ASP A 2 -1.68 5.11 -10.86
CA ASP A 2 -0.76 4.26 -10.12
C ASP A 2 -0.01 5.11 -9.07
N PRO A 3 0.32 4.57 -7.89
CA PRO A 3 1.04 5.30 -6.89
C PRO A 3 2.43 5.69 -7.41
N GLU A 4 2.85 6.93 -7.13
CA GLU A 4 4.20 7.43 -7.43
C GLU A 4 4.91 7.74 -6.11
N ALA A 5 6.20 7.43 -6.01
CA ALA A 5 7.01 7.83 -4.87
C ALA A 5 7.93 8.98 -5.26
N VAL A 6 7.70 10.16 -4.68
CA VAL A 6 8.52 11.34 -4.89
C VAL A 6 9.56 11.46 -3.77
N LEU A 7 10.82 11.33 -4.12
CA LEU A 7 11.96 11.54 -3.24
C LEU A 7 12.47 12.97 -3.38
N SER A 8 12.81 13.61 -2.27
CA SER A 8 13.46 14.91 -2.25
C SER A 8 14.56 14.96 -1.21
N TRP A 9 15.65 15.67 -1.49
CA TRP A 9 16.81 15.81 -0.62
C TRP A 9 17.49 17.17 -0.79
N THR A 10 18.47 17.43 0.07
CA THR A 10 19.36 18.58 -0.06
C THR A 10 20.79 18.08 -0.22
N ASN A 11 21.50 18.66 -1.19
CA ASN A 11 22.89 18.33 -1.42
C ASN A 11 23.80 19.03 -0.39
N GLY A 12 24.66 18.24 0.28
CA GLY A 12 25.68 18.76 1.19
C GLY A 12 26.96 19.25 0.47
N ALA A 13 27.09 18.92 -0.81
CA ALA A 13 28.23 19.30 -1.66
C ALA A 13 27.79 19.32 -3.13
N ALA A 14 28.67 19.78 -4.03
CA ALA A 14 28.47 19.57 -5.46
C ALA A 14 28.87 18.13 -5.81
N TYR A 15 27.94 17.35 -6.31
CA TYR A 15 28.14 15.97 -6.73
C TYR A 15 28.29 15.87 -8.24
N ASP A 16 29.07 14.90 -8.72
CA ASP A 16 29.17 14.57 -10.14
C ASP A 16 27.90 13.83 -10.60
N TRP A 17 27.44 12.91 -9.75
CA TRP A 17 26.23 12.13 -9.94
C TRP A 17 25.66 11.66 -8.59
N ILE A 18 24.40 11.27 -8.61
CA ILE A 18 23.68 10.73 -7.45
C ILE A 18 23.13 9.35 -7.82
N SER A 19 23.39 8.35 -7.01
CA SER A 19 22.76 7.05 -7.13
C SER A 19 21.60 6.90 -6.15
N ILE A 20 20.53 6.26 -6.62
CA ILE A 20 19.33 5.99 -5.87
C ILE A 20 19.12 4.48 -5.87
N THR A 21 18.89 3.91 -4.69
CA THR A 21 18.53 2.50 -4.56
C THR A 21 17.13 2.35 -3.93
N ARG A 22 16.51 1.21 -4.16
CA ARG A 22 15.28 0.79 -3.52
C ARG A 22 15.46 -0.62 -2.96
N ASN A 23 15.26 -0.79 -1.65
CA ASN A 23 15.52 -2.04 -0.93
C ASN A 23 16.95 -2.60 -1.16
N GLY A 24 17.94 -1.70 -1.20
CA GLY A 24 19.33 -2.05 -1.45
C GLY A 24 19.68 -2.41 -2.90
N LEU A 25 18.72 -2.39 -3.83
CA LEU A 25 18.94 -2.64 -5.25
C LEU A 25 19.04 -1.32 -6.03
N PRO A 26 19.98 -1.21 -6.99
CA PRO A 26 20.09 -0.01 -7.81
C PRO A 26 18.78 0.29 -8.56
N LEU A 27 18.28 1.51 -8.42
CA LEU A 27 17.10 1.99 -9.11
C LEU A 27 17.48 2.88 -10.29
N THR A 28 18.30 3.91 -10.04
CA THR A 28 18.76 4.84 -11.07
C THR A 28 20.00 5.60 -10.63
N THR A 29 20.62 6.27 -11.60
CA THR A 29 21.67 7.28 -11.39
C THR A 29 21.27 8.55 -12.13
N ILE A 30 21.35 9.68 -11.46
CA ILE A 30 20.95 10.99 -11.99
C ILE A 30 22.09 12.02 -11.85
N ALA A 31 21.93 13.18 -12.50
CA ALA A 31 22.91 14.26 -12.42
C ALA A 31 23.05 14.79 -10.98
N GLY A 32 24.25 15.17 -10.59
CA GLY A 32 24.59 15.55 -9.21
C GLY A 32 23.94 16.83 -8.72
N ASP A 33 23.36 17.63 -9.59
CA ASP A 33 22.62 18.87 -9.28
C ASP A 33 21.12 18.63 -9.03
N GLN A 34 20.61 17.42 -9.31
CA GLN A 34 19.22 17.09 -9.08
C GLN A 34 18.92 16.98 -7.58
N LEU A 35 17.75 17.46 -7.16
CA LEU A 35 17.30 17.43 -5.76
C LEU A 35 16.03 16.61 -5.55
N THR A 36 15.51 16.03 -6.63
CA THR A 36 14.29 15.21 -6.60
C THR A 36 14.38 14.05 -7.58
N TYR A 37 13.67 12.99 -7.28
CA TYR A 37 13.45 11.86 -8.18
C TYR A 37 12.05 11.29 -7.94
N THR A 38 11.34 10.95 -9.00
CA THR A 38 10.07 10.25 -8.92
C THR A 38 10.27 8.80 -9.36
N ASP A 39 9.97 7.85 -8.46
CA ASP A 39 9.83 6.44 -8.82
C ASP A 39 8.42 6.24 -9.36
N PRO A 40 8.25 5.98 -10.66
CA PRO A 40 6.93 5.87 -11.28
C PRO A 40 6.25 4.53 -11.01
N MET A 41 6.97 3.55 -10.47
CA MET A 41 6.44 2.20 -10.20
C MET A 41 6.98 1.67 -8.87
N PRO A 42 6.65 2.31 -7.73
CA PRO A 42 6.98 1.75 -6.44
C PRO A 42 6.16 0.47 -6.22
N VAL A 43 6.74 -0.49 -5.52
CA VAL A 43 6.02 -1.73 -5.16
C VAL A 43 5.18 -1.51 -3.91
N SER A 44 4.07 -2.24 -3.77
CA SER A 44 3.28 -2.21 -2.53
C SER A 44 4.07 -2.84 -1.37
N GLY A 45 3.79 -2.39 -0.16
CA GLY A 45 4.45 -2.82 1.06
C GLY A 45 5.53 -1.86 1.52
N ALA A 46 6.27 -2.27 2.55
CA ALA A 46 7.37 -1.49 3.11
C ALA A 46 8.57 -1.50 2.16
N MET A 47 9.14 -0.34 1.89
CA MET A 47 10.35 -0.18 1.11
C MET A 47 11.25 0.89 1.71
N GLN A 48 12.55 0.74 1.48
CA GLN A 48 13.55 1.71 1.85
C GLN A 48 14.21 2.26 0.60
N TYR A 49 14.24 3.57 0.48
CA TYR A 49 15.05 4.26 -0.52
C TYR A 49 16.33 4.76 0.10
N SER A 50 17.41 4.74 -0.68
CA SER A 50 18.64 5.41 -0.31
C SER A 50 19.16 6.30 -1.43
N VAL A 51 19.82 7.39 -1.03
CA VAL A 51 20.41 8.38 -1.92
C VAL A 51 21.89 8.56 -1.53
N THR A 52 22.78 8.43 -2.51
CA THR A 52 24.23 8.56 -2.31
C THR A 52 24.80 9.44 -3.42
N GLY A 53 25.44 10.54 -3.04
CA GLY A 53 26.16 11.42 -3.97
C GLY A 53 27.58 10.92 -4.21
N ASN A 54 28.14 11.16 -5.39
CA ASN A 54 29.52 10.83 -5.73
C ASN A 54 30.29 12.06 -6.22
N VAL A 55 31.51 12.23 -5.74
CA VAL A 55 32.46 13.23 -6.18
C VAL A 55 33.78 12.53 -6.50
N LEU A 56 34.25 12.62 -7.75
CA LEU A 56 35.52 12.04 -8.21
C LEU A 56 35.72 10.57 -7.82
N GLY A 57 34.63 9.78 -7.85
CA GLY A 57 34.65 8.37 -7.50
C GLY A 57 34.51 8.07 -6.00
N VAL A 58 34.36 9.08 -5.15
CA VAL A 58 34.16 8.92 -3.70
C VAL A 58 32.68 9.15 -3.36
N ASN A 59 32.09 8.18 -2.68
CA ASN A 59 30.68 8.27 -2.25
C ASN A 59 30.54 9.09 -0.97
N SER A 60 29.46 9.88 -0.90
CA SER A 60 29.00 10.48 0.34
C SER A 60 28.47 9.41 1.31
N PRO A 61 28.26 9.73 2.60
CA PRO A 61 27.35 8.94 3.43
C PRO A 61 26.00 8.76 2.76
N GLU A 62 25.40 7.59 2.95
CA GLU A 62 24.08 7.25 2.45
C GLU A 62 23.00 7.95 3.27
N ALA A 63 22.03 8.56 2.60
CA ALA A 63 20.81 9.05 3.23
C ALA A 63 19.65 8.09 2.90
N THR A 64 18.89 7.68 3.91
CA THR A 64 17.80 6.71 3.75
C THR A 64 16.46 7.29 4.16
N CYS A 65 15.39 6.81 3.52
CA CYS A 65 14.02 7.02 3.96
C CYS A 65 13.19 5.75 3.76
N ASP A 66 12.28 5.50 4.69
CA ASP A 66 11.34 4.39 4.62
C ASP A 66 9.98 4.88 4.10
N LEU A 67 9.35 4.09 3.24
CA LEU A 67 8.03 4.35 2.69
C LEU A 67 7.22 3.06 2.73
N THR A 68 5.96 3.14 3.13
CA THR A 68 5.02 2.03 3.00
C THR A 68 3.90 2.44 2.06
N ILE A 69 3.70 1.66 1.00
CA ILE A 69 2.57 1.82 0.08
C ILE A 69 1.59 0.69 0.38
N PRO A 70 0.36 1.01 0.81
CA PRO A 70 -0.66 0.01 1.06
C PRO A 70 -0.89 -0.88 -0.17
N ARG A 71 -1.19 -2.14 0.06
CA ARG A 71 -1.52 -3.07 -1.03
C ARG A 71 -2.92 -2.74 -1.57
N PRO A 72 -3.11 -2.66 -2.90
CA PRO A 72 -4.45 -2.56 -3.47
C PRO A 72 -5.28 -3.80 -3.11
N PHE A 73 -6.55 -3.60 -2.78
CA PHE A 73 -7.49 -4.66 -2.42
C PHE A 73 -8.86 -4.42 -3.05
N ILE A 74 -9.74 -5.43 -3.04
CA ILE A 74 -11.16 -5.29 -3.36
C ILE A 74 -11.92 -5.30 -2.04
N ARG A 75 -12.75 -4.29 -1.79
CA ARG A 75 -13.55 -4.22 -0.56
C ARG A 75 -14.52 -5.40 -0.50
N CYS A 76 -14.61 -6.05 0.66
CA CYS A 76 -15.32 -7.30 0.94
C CYS A 76 -14.65 -8.59 0.42
N ASP A 77 -13.51 -8.53 -0.25
CA ASP A 77 -12.71 -9.71 -0.62
C ASP A 77 -11.75 -10.06 0.53
N ALA A 78 -12.33 -10.58 1.62
CA ALA A 78 -11.62 -10.81 2.89
C ALA A 78 -10.61 -11.97 2.83
N ASP A 79 -10.72 -12.87 1.85
CA ASP A 79 -9.75 -13.94 1.62
C ASP A 79 -8.70 -13.58 0.55
N LEU A 80 -8.81 -12.38 -0.04
CA LEU A 80 -7.95 -11.88 -1.11
C LEU A 80 -7.93 -12.80 -2.34
N GLY A 81 -9.04 -13.50 -2.58
CA GLY A 81 -9.23 -14.43 -3.69
C GLY A 81 -9.51 -13.77 -5.03
N GLY A 82 -9.77 -12.46 -5.04
CA GLY A 82 -10.11 -11.67 -6.22
C GLY A 82 -11.60 -11.72 -6.61
N ASN A 83 -12.42 -12.37 -5.81
CA ASN A 83 -13.86 -12.46 -6.02
C ASN A 83 -14.62 -12.47 -4.68
N ILE A 84 -15.67 -11.68 -4.60
CA ILE A 84 -16.51 -11.65 -3.41
C ILE A 84 -17.45 -12.86 -3.39
N THR A 85 -17.33 -13.67 -2.35
CA THR A 85 -18.06 -14.93 -2.17
C THR A 85 -18.53 -15.10 -0.71
N ILE A 86 -19.20 -16.19 -0.41
CA ILE A 86 -19.57 -16.54 0.99
C ILE A 86 -18.33 -16.80 1.87
N SER A 87 -17.20 -17.23 1.27
CA SER A 87 -15.96 -17.46 2.02
C SER A 87 -15.47 -16.19 2.72
N ASP A 88 -15.67 -15.03 2.11
CA ASP A 88 -15.28 -13.76 2.68
C ASP A 88 -16.06 -13.43 3.94
N ALA A 89 -17.38 -13.66 3.93
CA ALA A 89 -18.20 -13.50 5.13
C ALA A 89 -17.75 -14.44 6.25
N ILE A 90 -17.35 -15.68 5.91
CA ILE A 90 -16.82 -16.65 6.87
C ILE A 90 -15.46 -16.17 7.42
N ASN A 91 -14.60 -15.58 6.59
CA ASN A 91 -13.31 -15.03 7.01
C ASN A 91 -13.49 -13.84 7.96
N VAL A 92 -14.41 -12.92 7.68
CA VAL A 92 -14.72 -11.81 8.61
C VAL A 92 -15.24 -12.36 9.94
N LEU A 93 -16.15 -13.32 9.93
CA LEU A 93 -16.64 -13.96 11.17
C LEU A 93 -15.52 -14.70 11.91
N SER A 94 -14.63 -15.35 11.20
CA SER A 94 -13.48 -16.06 11.80
C SER A 94 -12.48 -15.08 12.43
N TYR A 95 -12.29 -13.89 11.81
CA TYR A 95 -11.50 -12.80 12.39
C TYR A 95 -12.13 -12.31 13.70
N LEU A 96 -13.43 -12.07 13.71
CA LEU A 96 -14.14 -11.55 14.87
C LEU A 96 -14.21 -12.54 16.04
N PHE A 97 -14.37 -13.83 15.77
CA PHE A 97 -14.74 -14.83 16.80
C PHE A 97 -13.79 -16.01 16.95
N ALA A 98 -12.87 -16.24 15.99
CA ALA A 98 -11.98 -17.38 15.98
C ALA A 98 -10.48 -17.02 15.90
N SER A 99 -10.12 -15.76 16.15
CA SER A 99 -8.72 -15.28 16.10
C SER A 99 -8.03 -15.56 14.77
N PHE A 100 -8.77 -15.53 13.68
CA PHE A 100 -8.19 -15.60 12.33
C PHE A 100 -7.35 -14.36 12.07
N ALA A 101 -6.15 -14.53 11.51
CA ALA A 101 -5.28 -13.44 11.15
C ALA A 101 -5.42 -13.09 9.66
N THR A 102 -5.40 -11.81 9.33
CA THR A 102 -5.38 -11.32 7.96
C THR A 102 -4.22 -10.35 7.75
N THR A 103 -3.81 -10.15 6.51
CA THR A 103 -2.86 -9.13 6.09
C THR A 103 -3.56 -7.90 5.50
N CYS A 104 -4.89 -7.93 5.40
CA CYS A 104 -5.68 -6.82 4.85
C CYS A 104 -6.96 -6.66 5.66
N THR A 105 -6.94 -5.77 6.64
CA THR A 105 -8.11 -5.45 7.47
C THR A 105 -9.12 -4.60 6.74
N ASP A 106 -8.70 -3.71 5.84
CA ASP A 106 -9.59 -2.90 5.00
C ASP A 106 -10.53 -3.74 4.13
N ALA A 107 -10.04 -4.88 3.60
CA ALA A 107 -10.89 -5.77 2.81
C ALA A 107 -12.04 -6.38 3.63
N MET A 108 -11.90 -6.45 4.96
CA MET A 108 -12.92 -6.99 5.86
C MET A 108 -13.98 -5.95 6.27
N ASP A 109 -13.65 -4.65 6.21
CA ASP A 109 -14.60 -3.56 6.50
C ASP A 109 -15.48 -3.29 5.28
N CYS A 110 -16.48 -4.13 5.10
CA CYS A 110 -17.35 -4.09 3.93
C CYS A 110 -18.19 -2.81 3.81
N ASN A 111 -18.53 -2.20 4.94
CA ASN A 111 -19.36 -1.00 4.98
C ASN A 111 -18.57 0.30 5.06
N ASP A 112 -17.21 0.20 5.06
CA ASP A 112 -16.32 1.36 5.09
C ASP A 112 -16.56 2.27 6.31
N SER A 113 -16.69 1.64 7.47
CA SER A 113 -16.97 2.33 8.73
C SER A 113 -15.72 2.66 9.56
N GLY A 114 -14.55 2.16 9.14
CA GLY A 114 -13.28 2.23 9.87
C GLY A 114 -13.19 1.24 11.03
N ALA A 115 -14.07 0.23 11.08
CA ALA A 115 -14.07 -0.76 12.16
C ALA A 115 -14.69 -2.08 11.73
N ILE A 116 -13.96 -3.17 11.86
CA ILE A 116 -14.46 -4.51 11.57
C ILE A 116 -15.38 -4.98 12.69
N ASN A 117 -16.64 -5.26 12.36
CA ASN A 117 -17.65 -5.72 13.29
C ASN A 117 -18.71 -6.60 12.59
N ILE A 118 -19.77 -7.01 13.31
CA ILE A 118 -20.79 -7.91 12.76
C ILE A 118 -21.59 -7.30 11.59
N ALA A 119 -21.59 -5.97 11.42
CA ALA A 119 -22.30 -5.33 10.32
C ALA A 119 -21.64 -5.65 8.97
N ASP A 120 -20.32 -5.90 8.93
CA ASP A 120 -19.58 -6.17 7.72
C ASP A 120 -19.99 -7.48 7.05
N PRO A 121 -19.94 -8.65 7.74
CA PRO A 121 -20.40 -9.88 7.12
C PRO A 121 -21.90 -9.87 6.86
N VAL A 122 -22.71 -9.13 7.65
CA VAL A 122 -24.16 -8.95 7.36
C VAL A 122 -24.35 -8.15 6.08
N MET A 123 -23.63 -7.05 5.88
CA MET A 123 -23.68 -6.28 4.63
C MET A 123 -23.26 -7.15 3.44
N LEU A 124 -22.16 -7.88 3.59
CA LEU A 124 -21.65 -8.78 2.55
C LEU A 124 -22.69 -9.85 2.16
N LEU A 125 -23.31 -10.50 3.13
CA LEU A 125 -24.35 -11.50 2.87
C LEU A 125 -25.59 -10.88 2.21
N ASN A 126 -25.98 -9.67 2.61
CA ASN A 126 -27.07 -8.93 1.95
C ASN A 126 -26.73 -8.57 0.51
N PHE A 127 -25.47 -8.22 0.23
CA PHE A 127 -25.01 -7.98 -1.13
C PHE A 127 -25.07 -9.26 -1.97
N LEU A 128 -24.58 -10.40 -1.44
CA LEU A 128 -24.50 -11.67 -2.18
C LEU A 128 -25.88 -12.32 -2.43
N PHE A 129 -26.78 -12.26 -1.47
CA PHE A 129 -28.01 -13.08 -1.47
C PHE A 129 -29.30 -12.27 -1.36
N GLY A 130 -29.20 -10.98 -1.12
CA GLY A 130 -30.33 -10.08 -0.93
C GLY A 130 -30.40 -8.95 -1.95
N THR A 131 -30.86 -7.83 -1.47
CA THR A 131 -30.95 -6.56 -2.20
C THR A 131 -30.09 -5.48 -1.54
N GLY A 132 -29.00 -5.90 -0.88
CA GLY A 132 -28.08 -4.99 -0.22
C GLY A 132 -27.35 -4.06 -1.18
N PRO A 133 -26.82 -2.95 -0.68
CA PRO A 133 -26.02 -2.04 -1.50
C PRO A 133 -24.76 -2.73 -2.01
N LEU A 134 -24.18 -2.17 -3.08
CA LEU A 134 -22.84 -2.54 -3.52
C LEU A 134 -21.80 -2.17 -2.43
N PRO A 135 -20.69 -2.92 -2.31
CA PRO A 135 -19.57 -2.51 -1.47
C PRO A 135 -19.07 -1.11 -1.86
N SER A 136 -18.55 -0.37 -0.87
CA SER A 136 -17.90 0.92 -1.10
C SER A 136 -16.59 0.72 -1.90
N ALA A 137 -16.00 1.80 -2.38
CA ALA A 137 -14.68 1.73 -3.01
C ALA A 137 -13.61 1.23 -2.01
N PRO A 138 -12.58 0.48 -2.50
CA PRO A 138 -12.39 0.03 -3.87
C PRO A 138 -13.22 -1.22 -4.19
N TYR A 139 -14.17 -1.06 -5.10
CA TYR A 139 -15.02 -2.11 -5.66
C TYR A 139 -15.55 -1.62 -7.02
N PRO A 140 -15.68 -2.42 -8.05
CA PRO A 140 -15.40 -3.87 -8.13
C PRO A 140 -13.93 -4.21 -8.42
N ASN A 141 -13.11 -3.22 -8.69
CA ASN A 141 -11.70 -3.42 -9.02
C ASN A 141 -10.81 -3.15 -7.79
N ALA A 142 -9.68 -3.83 -7.74
CA ALA A 142 -8.70 -3.55 -6.70
C ALA A 142 -8.18 -2.09 -6.78
N GLY A 143 -8.02 -1.46 -5.63
CA GLY A 143 -7.54 -0.09 -5.49
C GLY A 143 -7.07 0.20 -4.08
N GLN A 144 -6.66 1.44 -3.85
CA GLN A 144 -6.32 1.95 -2.52
C GLN A 144 -7.61 2.29 -1.77
N ASP A 145 -7.56 2.24 -0.43
CA ASP A 145 -8.66 2.76 0.38
C ASP A 145 -8.76 4.28 0.21
N PRO A 146 -9.92 4.83 -0.21
CA PRO A 146 -10.14 6.25 -0.28
C PRO A 146 -10.43 6.89 1.09
N THR A 147 -10.75 6.07 2.11
CA THR A 147 -11.13 6.53 3.45
C THR A 147 -9.94 6.40 4.41
N ALA A 148 -9.61 7.48 5.10
CA ALA A 148 -8.51 7.46 6.06
C ALA A 148 -9.00 6.94 7.40
N ASP A 149 -8.52 5.76 7.82
CA ASP A 149 -8.77 5.18 9.14
C ASP A 149 -7.54 4.46 9.71
N ASN A 150 -7.72 3.45 10.58
CA ASN A 150 -6.62 2.69 11.18
C ASN A 150 -6.55 1.24 10.67
N LEU A 151 -7.34 0.91 9.67
CA LEU A 151 -7.26 -0.37 8.99
C LEU A 151 -6.20 -0.28 7.89
N ASP A 152 -5.66 -1.40 7.47
CA ASP A 152 -4.64 -1.42 6.42
C ASP A 152 -4.59 -2.74 5.64
N CYS A 153 -3.87 -2.71 4.51
CA CYS A 153 -3.51 -3.87 3.71
C CYS A 153 -1.99 -3.88 3.50
N ASN A 154 -1.28 -4.71 4.30
CA ASN A 154 0.19 -4.82 4.30
C ASN A 154 0.72 -6.07 3.59
#